data_968a602d7c251e915a66a348d3215ab9
#
_entry.id   968a602d7c251e915a66a348d3215ab9
#
_cell.length_a   1.000
_cell.length_b   1.000
_cell.length_c   1.000
_cell.angle_alpha   90.00
_cell.angle_beta   90.00
_cell.angle_gamma   90.00
#
_symmetry.space_group_name_H-M   'P 1'
#
loop_
_entity.id
_entity.type
_entity.pdbx_description
1 polymer ?
#
loop_
_entity_poly.entity_id
_entity_poly.type
_entity_poly.pdbx_seq_one_letter_code
_entity_poly.pdbx_strand_id
1 'polypeptide(L)'
;MDKARRSCRGYDGAEITEEQLSFILEAGQWAPSPLNLQPFEFIVITDQNIKARVKRIGEDARQAVIDNGGPGWAAKYDMNYIEEAPVLIVVTVDPDKGGLGSFFGQPYGAMQAASACIQNMMLAASDRGLESLWFTFFAPEKLQEVLDIPPNLEIAGVLPIGKPKEPIKAPPRKAPRVHRQRYLKMNQ
;
A
#
# COMPACT_ATOMS: atom_id res chain seq x y z
N MET A 1 -4.88 17.73 9.90
CA MET A 1 -4.10 16.47 9.80
C MET A 1 -5.02 15.32 10.16
N ASP A 2 -5.25 14.43 9.23
CA ASP A 2 -6.16 13.30 9.45
C ASP A 2 -5.54 12.28 10.42
N LYS A 3 -6.02 12.34 11.68
CA LYS A 3 -5.70 11.35 12.71
C LYS A 3 -6.69 10.16 12.67
N ALA A 4 -7.69 10.20 11.80
CA ALA A 4 -8.73 9.19 11.69
C ALA A 4 -8.27 7.98 10.88
N ARG A 5 -7.51 8.17 9.79
CA ARG A 5 -7.04 7.09 8.93
C ARG A 5 -6.42 5.93 9.70
N ARG A 6 -6.85 4.71 9.40
CA ARG A 6 -6.36 3.46 10.00
C ARG A 6 -6.07 2.40 8.94
N SER A 7 -5.26 1.43 9.33
CA SER A 7 -5.09 0.19 8.54
C SER A 7 -6.29 -0.71 8.80
N CYS A 8 -7.19 -0.79 7.83
CA CYS A 8 -8.41 -1.59 7.89
C CYS A 8 -8.15 -3.04 7.48
N ARG A 9 -8.72 -3.98 8.23
CA ARG A 9 -8.64 -5.43 7.95
C ARG A 9 -10.01 -6.10 8.06
N GLY A 10 -11.07 -5.39 7.71
CA GLY A 10 -12.43 -5.91 7.65
C GLY A 10 -13.35 -4.88 7.01
N TYR A 11 -13.95 -5.23 5.89
CA TYR A 11 -14.81 -4.36 5.10
C TYR A 11 -16.24 -4.90 5.08
N ASP A 12 -17.23 -4.01 4.99
CA ASP A 12 -18.65 -4.40 4.95
C ASP A 12 -19.10 -4.91 3.58
N GLY A 13 -18.24 -4.82 2.57
CA GLY A 13 -18.50 -5.27 1.21
C GLY A 13 -19.34 -4.29 0.37
N ALA A 14 -19.77 -3.16 0.95
CA ALA A 14 -20.50 -2.15 0.19
C ALA A 14 -19.63 -1.58 -0.95
N GLU A 15 -20.21 -1.47 -2.12
CA GLU A 15 -19.55 -0.88 -3.29
C GLU A 15 -19.14 0.57 -3.03
N ILE A 16 -18.04 0.99 -3.64
CA ILE A 16 -17.63 2.38 -3.69
C ILE A 16 -18.10 3.00 -5.01
N THR A 17 -18.41 4.30 -4.99
CA THR A 17 -18.85 4.99 -6.22
C THR A 17 -17.67 5.30 -7.13
N GLU A 18 -17.94 5.45 -8.43
CA GLU A 18 -16.93 5.90 -9.40
C GLU A 18 -16.36 7.28 -9.03
N GLU A 19 -17.16 8.15 -8.41
CA GLU A 19 -16.70 9.45 -7.93
C GLU A 19 -15.67 9.28 -6.80
N GLN A 20 -15.93 8.38 -5.84
CA GLN A 20 -14.98 8.08 -4.77
C GLN A 20 -13.69 7.47 -5.31
N LEU A 21 -13.81 6.51 -6.23
CA LEU A 21 -12.65 5.88 -6.86
C LEU A 21 -11.80 6.90 -7.62
N SER A 22 -12.43 7.71 -8.46
CA SER A 22 -11.75 8.76 -9.24
C SER A 22 -11.04 9.76 -8.34
N PHE A 23 -11.69 10.20 -7.25
CA PHE A 23 -11.08 11.10 -6.27
C PHE A 23 -9.82 10.52 -5.61
N ILE A 24 -9.86 9.21 -5.28
CA ILE A 24 -8.71 8.51 -4.67
C ILE A 24 -7.57 8.39 -5.68
N LEU A 25 -7.85 8.01 -6.93
CA LEU A 25 -6.85 7.90 -7.99
C LEU A 25 -6.22 9.26 -8.31
N GLU A 26 -7.03 10.31 -8.41
CA GLU A 26 -6.55 11.68 -8.60
C GLU A 26 -5.63 12.13 -7.47
N ALA A 27 -6.00 11.89 -6.21
CA ALA A 27 -5.14 12.23 -5.07
C ALA A 27 -3.77 11.52 -5.14
N GLY A 28 -3.74 10.28 -5.61
CA GLY A 28 -2.50 9.56 -5.88
C GLY A 28 -1.67 10.24 -6.97
N GLN A 29 -2.30 10.64 -8.06
CA GLN A 29 -1.64 11.29 -9.20
C GLN A 29 -0.96 12.62 -8.82
N TRP A 30 -1.48 13.35 -7.83
CA TRP A 30 -0.89 14.58 -7.32
C TRP A 30 0.29 14.39 -6.36
N ALA A 31 0.77 13.16 -6.18
CA ALA A 31 1.96 12.91 -5.38
C ALA A 31 3.23 13.52 -6.03
N PRO A 32 4.16 14.07 -5.24
CA PRO A 32 5.44 14.54 -5.78
C PRO A 32 6.25 13.38 -6.35
N SER A 33 6.96 13.65 -7.44
CA SER A 33 7.89 12.69 -8.04
C SER A 33 9.17 13.36 -8.53
N PRO A 34 10.29 12.64 -8.59
CA PRO A 34 11.54 13.18 -9.11
C PRO A 34 11.33 13.73 -10.53
N LEU A 35 11.75 14.97 -10.78
CA LEU A 35 11.63 15.65 -12.07
C LEU A 35 10.22 15.59 -12.70
N ASN A 36 9.19 15.41 -11.88
CA ASN A 36 7.80 15.18 -12.32
C ASN A 36 7.65 13.97 -13.28
N LEU A 37 8.46 12.92 -13.08
CA LEU A 37 8.46 11.74 -13.94
C LEU A 37 7.25 10.81 -13.73
N GLN A 38 6.50 10.99 -12.63
CA GLN A 38 5.27 10.26 -12.31
C GLN A 38 5.43 8.74 -12.57
N PRO A 39 6.33 8.06 -11.83
CA PRO A 39 6.77 6.70 -12.14
C PRO A 39 5.75 5.61 -11.81
N PHE A 40 4.58 5.95 -11.33
CA PHE A 40 3.57 5.02 -10.82
C PHE A 40 2.37 4.90 -11.75
N GLU A 41 1.78 3.70 -11.79
CA GLU A 41 0.56 3.37 -12.50
C GLU A 41 -0.38 2.58 -11.58
N PHE A 42 -1.67 2.53 -11.95
CA PHE A 42 -2.71 1.92 -11.12
C PHE A 42 -3.41 0.79 -11.85
N ILE A 43 -3.59 -0.36 -11.16
CA ILE A 43 -4.47 -1.42 -11.60
C ILE A 43 -5.62 -1.50 -10.61
N VAL A 44 -6.84 -1.24 -11.08
CA VAL A 44 -8.06 -1.32 -10.28
C VAL A 44 -8.69 -2.70 -10.45
N ILE A 45 -8.93 -3.39 -9.34
CA ILE A 45 -9.43 -4.77 -9.32
C ILE A 45 -10.75 -4.80 -8.54
N THR A 46 -11.82 -5.19 -9.23
CA THR A 46 -13.16 -5.46 -8.64
C THR A 46 -13.57 -6.92 -8.82
N ASP A 47 -12.95 -7.65 -9.75
CA ASP A 47 -13.23 -9.05 -10.02
C ASP A 47 -12.88 -9.96 -8.84
N GLN A 48 -13.86 -10.74 -8.35
CA GLN A 48 -13.71 -11.59 -7.18
C GLN A 48 -12.71 -12.73 -7.41
N ASN A 49 -12.60 -13.26 -8.64
CA ASN A 49 -11.66 -14.35 -8.92
C ASN A 49 -10.22 -13.82 -8.87
N ILE A 50 -9.98 -12.60 -9.35
CA ILE A 50 -8.67 -11.95 -9.25
C ILE A 50 -8.34 -11.65 -7.80
N LYS A 51 -9.29 -11.10 -7.01
CA LYS A 51 -9.09 -10.85 -5.57
C LYS A 51 -8.76 -12.13 -4.80
N ALA A 52 -9.44 -13.23 -5.09
CA ALA A 52 -9.15 -14.54 -4.49
C ALA A 52 -7.72 -15.03 -4.82
N ARG A 53 -7.26 -14.80 -6.06
CA ARG A 53 -5.87 -15.12 -6.46
C ARG A 53 -4.86 -14.24 -5.71
N VAL A 54 -5.12 -12.94 -5.57
CA VAL A 54 -4.27 -12.01 -4.79
C VAL A 54 -4.19 -12.45 -3.31
N LYS A 55 -5.32 -12.81 -2.71
CA LYS A 55 -5.37 -13.36 -1.35
C LYS A 55 -4.52 -14.62 -1.24
N ARG A 56 -4.68 -15.57 -2.17
CA ARG A 56 -3.91 -16.82 -2.18
C ARG A 56 -2.40 -16.58 -2.21
N ILE A 57 -1.93 -15.63 -3.01
CA ILE A 57 -0.50 -15.24 -3.05
C ILE A 57 -0.03 -14.74 -1.68
N GLY A 58 -0.85 -13.96 -0.98
CA GLY A 58 -0.55 -13.51 0.36
C GLY A 58 -0.52 -14.67 1.38
N GLU A 59 -1.47 -15.60 1.30
CA GLU A 59 -1.52 -16.79 2.15
C GLU A 59 -0.31 -17.70 1.94
N ASP A 60 0.12 -17.89 0.69
CA ASP A 60 1.32 -18.66 0.36
C ASP A 60 2.58 -17.98 0.92
N ALA A 61 2.69 -16.65 0.81
CA ALA A 61 3.79 -15.89 1.42
C ALA A 61 3.78 -16.01 2.96
N ARG A 62 2.59 -15.95 3.57
CA ARG A 62 2.43 -16.20 5.01
C ARG A 62 2.90 -17.60 5.40
N GLN A 63 2.49 -18.62 4.65
CA GLN A 63 2.89 -20.01 4.93
C GLN A 63 4.41 -20.17 4.83
N ALA A 64 5.04 -19.59 3.80
CA ALA A 64 6.48 -19.60 3.66
C ALA A 64 7.21 -18.98 4.87
N VAL A 65 6.67 -17.88 5.43
CA VAL A 65 7.21 -17.27 6.66
C VAL A 65 7.08 -18.22 7.85
N ILE A 66 5.97 -18.92 8.01
CA ILE A 66 5.73 -19.87 9.10
C ILE A 66 6.72 -21.05 8.98
N ASP A 67 6.83 -21.63 7.79
CA ASP A 67 7.68 -22.78 7.51
C ASP A 67 9.19 -22.49 7.77
N ASN A 68 9.58 -21.23 7.60
CA ASN A 68 10.94 -20.75 7.90
C ASN A 68 11.14 -20.24 9.33
N GLY A 69 10.25 -20.58 10.26
CA GLY A 69 10.36 -20.19 11.66
C GLY A 69 10.17 -18.72 11.95
N GLY A 70 9.41 -18.03 11.11
CA GLY A 70 9.08 -16.62 11.24
C GLY A 70 8.26 -16.29 12.49
N PRO A 71 7.94 -15.01 12.72
CA PRO A 71 7.31 -14.56 13.95
C PRO A 71 5.90 -15.14 14.13
N GLY A 72 5.56 -15.56 15.35
CA GLY A 72 4.30 -16.25 15.67
C GLY A 72 3.00 -15.49 15.32
N TRP A 73 3.06 -14.17 15.13
CA TRP A 73 1.90 -13.40 14.64
C TRP A 73 1.49 -13.79 13.22
N ALA A 74 2.43 -14.28 12.39
CA ALA A 74 2.14 -14.67 11.01
C ALA A 74 1.06 -15.76 10.95
N ALA A 75 1.08 -16.73 11.86
CA ALA A 75 0.08 -17.80 11.92
C ALA A 75 -1.36 -17.29 12.18
N LYS A 76 -1.50 -16.11 12.80
CA LYS A 76 -2.78 -15.50 13.14
C LYS A 76 -3.19 -14.39 12.17
N TYR A 77 -2.38 -14.12 11.14
CA TYR A 77 -2.65 -13.03 10.22
C TYR A 77 -3.71 -13.43 9.20
N ASP A 78 -4.90 -12.89 9.38
CA ASP A 78 -6.02 -13.12 8.46
C ASP A 78 -5.91 -12.19 7.24
N MET A 79 -6.22 -12.72 6.05
CA MET A 79 -6.19 -12.00 4.77
C MET A 79 -7.57 -11.93 4.09
N ASN A 80 -8.65 -12.28 4.77
CA ASN A 80 -10.00 -12.24 4.22
C ASN A 80 -10.40 -10.84 3.74
N TYR A 81 -9.84 -9.80 4.37
CA TYR A 81 -10.06 -8.41 3.97
C TYR A 81 -9.72 -8.11 2.50
N ILE A 82 -8.88 -8.93 1.85
CA ILE A 82 -8.54 -8.77 0.42
C ILE A 82 -9.76 -9.08 -0.46
N GLU A 83 -10.53 -10.12 -0.12
CA GLU A 83 -11.77 -10.47 -0.84
C GLU A 83 -12.96 -9.63 -0.38
N GLU A 84 -12.99 -9.21 0.89
CA GLU A 84 -14.07 -8.40 1.47
C GLU A 84 -14.07 -6.97 0.94
N ALA A 85 -12.91 -6.42 0.62
CA ALA A 85 -12.81 -5.07 0.06
C ALA A 85 -13.52 -5.01 -1.31
N PRO A 86 -14.39 -4.02 -1.56
CA PRO A 86 -15.05 -3.86 -2.85
C PRO A 86 -14.04 -3.61 -3.98
N VAL A 87 -12.93 -2.95 -3.69
CA VAL A 87 -11.88 -2.66 -4.66
C VAL A 87 -10.48 -2.90 -4.07
N LEU A 88 -9.58 -3.42 -4.90
CA LEU A 88 -8.15 -3.36 -4.65
C LEU A 88 -7.53 -2.42 -5.68
N ILE A 89 -6.59 -1.58 -5.26
CA ILE A 89 -5.76 -0.80 -6.18
C ILE A 89 -4.32 -1.26 -6.02
N VAL A 90 -3.74 -1.81 -7.09
CA VAL A 90 -2.31 -2.14 -7.14
C VAL A 90 -1.57 -0.93 -7.69
N VAL A 91 -0.54 -0.50 -6.98
CA VAL A 91 0.33 0.59 -7.43
C VAL A 91 1.62 -0.03 -7.92
N THR A 92 1.85 0.06 -9.23
CA THR A 92 3.12 -0.32 -9.86
C THR A 92 4.02 0.90 -9.97
N VAL A 93 5.31 0.66 -10.15
CA VAL A 93 6.31 1.72 -10.26
C VAL A 93 7.41 1.33 -11.25
N ASP A 94 7.80 2.28 -12.08
CA ASP A 94 8.92 2.16 -12.99
C ASP A 94 10.21 2.62 -12.26
N PRO A 95 11.11 1.70 -11.85
CA PRO A 95 12.31 2.04 -11.10
C PRO A 95 13.29 2.92 -11.90
N ASP A 96 13.24 2.88 -13.24
CA ASP A 96 14.12 3.67 -14.11
C ASP A 96 13.75 5.17 -14.06
N LYS A 97 12.56 5.53 -13.59
CA LYS A 97 12.11 6.90 -13.39
C LYS A 97 12.43 7.45 -11.98
N GLY A 98 13.51 6.99 -11.36
CA GLY A 98 13.94 7.38 -10.01
C GLY A 98 14.63 8.75 -9.91
N GLY A 99 14.84 9.44 -11.04
CA GLY A 99 15.52 10.75 -11.08
C GLY A 99 17.04 10.63 -10.85
N LEU A 100 17.62 11.69 -10.30
CA LEU A 100 19.10 11.83 -10.19
C LEU A 100 19.71 11.13 -8.96
N GLY A 101 18.91 10.55 -8.09
CA GLY A 101 19.39 9.92 -6.85
C GLY A 101 20.36 8.76 -7.09
N SER A 102 20.20 8.02 -8.18
CA SER A 102 21.07 6.89 -8.54
C SER A 102 22.53 7.28 -8.71
N PHE A 103 22.83 8.50 -9.18
CA PHE A 103 24.20 9.02 -9.29
C PHE A 103 24.92 9.15 -7.93
N PHE A 104 24.16 9.16 -6.84
CA PHE A 104 24.65 9.30 -5.47
C PHE A 104 24.38 8.04 -4.63
N GLY A 105 24.13 6.89 -5.28
CA GLY A 105 23.84 5.64 -4.58
C GLY A 105 22.46 5.61 -3.88
N GLN A 106 21.51 6.44 -4.32
CA GLN A 106 20.16 6.53 -3.77
C GLN A 106 19.10 6.25 -4.85
N PRO A 107 18.95 4.98 -5.34
CA PRO A 107 18.04 4.63 -6.43
C PRO A 107 16.56 4.56 -6.00
N TYR A 108 16.20 5.23 -4.91
CA TYR A 108 14.88 5.04 -4.27
C TYR A 108 13.81 6.03 -4.75
N GLY A 109 14.14 6.99 -5.61
CA GLY A 109 13.25 8.10 -5.96
C GLY A 109 11.90 7.67 -6.52
N ALA A 110 11.88 6.65 -7.38
CA ALA A 110 10.64 6.10 -7.94
C ALA A 110 9.74 5.47 -6.84
N MET A 111 10.32 4.62 -6.00
CA MET A 111 9.58 3.98 -4.90
C MET A 111 9.14 4.99 -3.83
N GLN A 112 9.92 6.04 -3.58
CA GLN A 112 9.53 7.13 -2.68
C GLN A 112 8.32 7.90 -3.24
N ALA A 113 8.30 8.17 -4.55
CA ALA A 113 7.15 8.80 -5.20
C ALA A 113 5.90 7.92 -5.14
N ALA A 114 6.02 6.61 -5.42
CA ALA A 114 4.92 5.65 -5.28
C ALA A 114 4.43 5.55 -3.82
N SER A 115 5.33 5.63 -2.85
CA SER A 115 4.96 5.65 -1.42
C SER A 115 4.17 6.91 -1.04
N ALA A 116 4.55 8.07 -1.57
CA ALA A 116 3.81 9.32 -1.39
C ALA A 116 2.43 9.24 -2.07
N CYS A 117 2.37 8.68 -3.27
CA CYS A 117 1.13 8.41 -4.00
C CYS A 117 0.18 7.54 -3.16
N ILE A 118 0.64 6.40 -2.67
CA ILE A 118 -0.14 5.49 -1.80
C ILE A 118 -0.65 6.24 -0.56
N GLN A 119 0.20 7.03 0.09
CA GLN A 119 -0.21 7.79 1.27
C GLN A 119 -1.30 8.82 0.95
N ASN A 120 -1.21 9.53 -0.19
CA ASN A 120 -2.25 10.45 -0.65
C ASN A 120 -3.58 9.72 -0.88
N MET A 121 -3.54 8.57 -1.57
CA MET A 121 -4.73 7.74 -1.82
C MET A 121 -5.40 7.28 -0.51
N MET A 122 -4.61 6.85 0.47
CA MET A 122 -5.12 6.42 1.77
C MET A 122 -5.77 7.56 2.55
N LEU A 123 -5.24 8.78 2.46
CA LEU A 123 -5.82 9.97 3.08
C LEU A 123 -7.11 10.37 2.36
N ALA A 124 -7.12 10.35 1.03
CA ALA A 124 -8.30 10.64 0.22
C ALA A 124 -9.45 9.64 0.48
N ALA A 125 -9.14 8.35 0.62
CA ALA A 125 -10.13 7.34 1.01
C ALA A 125 -10.75 7.67 2.37
N SER A 126 -9.92 8.00 3.37
CA SER A 126 -10.37 8.35 4.72
C SER A 126 -11.25 9.62 4.72
N ASP A 127 -10.93 10.62 3.89
CA ASP A 127 -11.74 11.84 3.72
C ASP A 127 -13.15 11.55 3.17
N ARG A 128 -13.29 10.47 2.41
CA ARG A 128 -14.57 10.00 1.84
C ARG A 128 -15.28 8.95 2.69
N GLY A 129 -14.86 8.77 3.94
CA GLY A 129 -15.47 7.80 4.88
C GLY A 129 -15.14 6.35 4.56
N LEU A 130 -14.11 6.12 3.74
CA LEU A 130 -13.56 4.81 3.43
C LEU A 130 -12.27 4.59 4.22
N GLU A 131 -11.88 3.34 4.39
CA GLU A 131 -10.61 2.98 4.99
C GLU A 131 -9.81 2.07 4.07
N SER A 132 -8.52 1.97 4.33
CA SER A 132 -7.60 1.23 3.48
C SER A 132 -6.50 0.54 4.29
N LEU A 133 -5.81 -0.39 3.65
CA LEU A 133 -4.58 -0.99 4.15
C LEU A 133 -3.50 -0.89 3.06
N TRP A 134 -2.28 -0.58 3.42
CA TRP A 134 -1.14 -0.76 2.53
C TRP A 134 -0.60 -2.18 2.72
N PHE A 135 -0.94 -3.06 1.80
CA PHE A 135 -0.58 -4.47 1.81
C PHE A 135 0.66 -4.72 0.94
N THR A 136 1.69 -5.32 1.55
CA THR A 136 2.97 -5.65 0.90
C THR A 136 3.43 -7.07 1.25
N PHE A 137 2.57 -7.89 1.85
CA PHE A 137 2.93 -9.23 2.28
C PHE A 137 2.54 -10.28 1.22
N PHE A 138 3.27 -10.29 0.11
CA PHE A 138 3.08 -11.18 -1.04
C PHE A 138 4.41 -11.41 -1.77
N ALA A 139 4.47 -12.43 -2.61
CA ALA A 139 5.56 -12.65 -3.55
C ALA A 139 5.33 -11.79 -4.81
N PRO A 140 6.18 -10.76 -5.10
CA PRO A 140 5.93 -9.83 -6.20
C PRO A 140 5.80 -10.51 -7.55
N GLU A 141 6.66 -11.48 -7.87
CA GLU A 141 6.69 -12.19 -9.15
C GLU A 141 5.36 -12.92 -9.43
N LYS A 142 4.79 -13.56 -8.38
CA LYS A 142 3.49 -14.23 -8.51
C LYS A 142 2.35 -13.25 -8.76
N LEU A 143 2.40 -12.07 -8.16
CA LEU A 143 1.40 -11.05 -8.38
C LEU A 143 1.54 -10.41 -9.76
N GLN A 144 2.77 -10.24 -10.27
CA GLN A 144 3.03 -9.81 -11.63
C GLN A 144 2.43 -10.79 -12.65
N GLU A 145 2.63 -12.10 -12.47
CA GLU A 145 2.04 -13.15 -13.33
C GLU A 145 0.50 -13.10 -13.33
N VAL A 146 -0.12 -12.90 -12.16
CA VAL A 146 -1.59 -12.90 -12.04
C VAL A 146 -2.23 -11.69 -12.70
N LEU A 147 -1.51 -10.57 -12.76
CA LEU A 147 -2.01 -9.27 -13.24
C LEU A 147 -1.38 -8.84 -14.57
N ASP A 148 -0.60 -9.71 -15.21
CA ASP A 148 0.12 -9.42 -16.47
C ASP A 148 0.99 -8.14 -16.37
N ILE A 149 1.59 -7.90 -15.18
CA ILE A 149 2.47 -6.75 -14.96
C ILE A 149 3.83 -7.03 -15.61
N PRO A 150 4.35 -6.12 -16.45
CA PRO A 150 5.65 -6.26 -17.04
C PRO A 150 6.77 -6.46 -16.00
N PRO A 151 7.75 -7.35 -16.22
CA PRO A 151 8.76 -7.72 -15.22
C PRO A 151 9.75 -6.58 -14.89
N ASN A 152 9.80 -5.53 -15.70
CA ASN A 152 10.59 -4.32 -15.43
C ASN A 152 9.90 -3.34 -14.48
N LEU A 153 8.62 -3.53 -14.17
CA LEU A 153 7.90 -2.72 -13.17
C LEU A 153 7.95 -3.40 -11.81
N GLU A 154 8.09 -2.62 -10.76
CA GLU A 154 7.97 -3.08 -9.38
C GLU A 154 6.56 -2.83 -8.84
N ILE A 155 6.18 -3.55 -7.79
CA ILE A 155 4.89 -3.34 -7.11
C ILE A 155 5.15 -2.62 -5.78
N ALA A 156 4.69 -1.38 -5.67
CA ALA A 156 4.83 -0.59 -4.44
C ALA A 156 3.86 -1.05 -3.34
N GLY A 157 2.73 -1.64 -3.72
CA GLY A 157 1.77 -2.22 -2.79
C GLY A 157 0.39 -2.44 -3.41
N VAL A 158 -0.43 -3.13 -2.64
CA VAL A 158 -1.85 -3.35 -2.92
C VAL A 158 -2.66 -2.64 -1.85
N LEU A 159 -3.68 -1.90 -2.25
CA LEU A 159 -4.56 -1.13 -1.38
C LEU A 159 -5.97 -1.73 -1.45
N PRO A 160 -6.36 -2.63 -0.53
CA PRO A 160 -7.77 -2.89 -0.27
C PRO A 160 -8.42 -1.61 0.25
N ILE A 161 -9.53 -1.21 -0.37
CA ILE A 161 -10.27 0.01 0.00
C ILE A 161 -11.74 -0.32 0.08
N GLY A 162 -12.41 0.19 1.10
CA GLY A 162 -13.84 0.02 1.32
C GLY A 162 -14.29 0.65 2.63
N LYS A 163 -15.58 0.53 2.93
CA LYS A 163 -16.13 0.97 4.19
C LYS A 163 -15.81 -0.05 5.29
N PRO A 164 -15.27 0.38 6.45
CA PRO A 164 -14.94 -0.54 7.53
C PRO A 164 -16.20 -1.16 8.14
N LYS A 165 -16.14 -2.46 8.49
CA LYS A 165 -17.22 -3.15 9.22
C LYS A 165 -17.49 -2.53 10.59
N GLU A 166 -16.42 -2.09 11.25
CA GLU A 166 -16.45 -1.55 12.61
C GLU A 166 -15.47 -0.39 12.76
N PRO A 167 -15.71 0.53 13.72
CA PRO A 167 -14.76 1.59 14.02
C PRO A 167 -13.40 1.03 14.45
N ILE A 168 -12.32 1.48 13.82
CA ILE A 168 -10.98 0.99 14.08
C ILE A 168 -10.31 1.83 15.17
N LYS A 169 -9.90 1.18 16.28
CA LYS A 169 -9.17 1.85 17.35
C LYS A 169 -7.75 2.21 16.94
N ALA A 170 -7.33 3.44 17.22
CA ALA A 170 -5.97 3.88 16.98
C ALA A 170 -5.02 3.31 18.04
N PRO A 171 -3.93 2.63 17.67
CA PRO A 171 -2.85 2.38 18.60
C PRO A 171 -2.16 3.70 18.98
N PRO A 172 -1.62 3.81 20.20
CA PRO A 172 -0.89 5.00 20.62
C PRO A 172 0.34 5.22 19.74
N ARG A 173 0.69 6.48 19.48
CA ARG A 173 1.91 6.87 18.80
C ARG A 173 2.94 7.34 19.82
N LYS A 174 4.19 6.93 19.62
CA LYS A 174 5.32 7.47 20.39
C LYS A 174 5.52 8.93 20.02
N ALA A 175 6.03 9.73 20.97
CA ALA A 175 6.48 11.07 20.67
C ALA A 175 7.59 11.04 19.61
N PRO A 176 7.58 11.99 18.65
CA PRO A 176 8.63 12.06 17.65
C PRO A 176 9.97 12.41 18.31
N ARG A 177 11.05 11.78 17.86
CA ARG A 177 12.40 12.23 18.18
C ARG A 177 12.79 13.32 17.20
N VAL A 178 13.09 14.50 17.70
CA VAL A 178 13.43 15.66 16.87
C VAL A 178 14.83 16.13 17.24
N HIS A 179 15.72 16.15 16.27
CA HIS A 179 17.06 16.73 16.39
C HIS A 179 17.06 18.07 15.66
N ARG A 180 17.62 19.09 16.29
CA ARG A 180 17.72 20.44 15.68
C ARG A 180 19.10 20.61 15.06
N GLN A 181 19.14 21.03 13.79
CA GLN A 181 20.31 21.34 12.96
C GLN A 181 21.18 20.13 12.61
N ARG A 182 21.48 19.22 13.54
CA ARG A 182 22.24 17.98 13.30
C ARG A 182 21.75 16.85 14.19
N TYR A 183 22.06 15.63 13.78
CA TYR A 183 21.74 14.44 14.58
C TYR A 183 22.57 14.46 15.87
N LEU A 184 21.89 14.43 17.01
CA LEU A 184 22.54 14.35 18.33
C LEU A 184 22.68 12.88 18.71
N LYS A 185 23.93 12.41 18.92
CA LYS A 185 24.18 11.09 19.52
C LYS A 185 23.61 11.12 20.94
N MET A 186 22.68 10.22 21.25
CA MET A 186 22.33 9.97 22.64
C MET A 186 23.51 9.20 23.26
N ASN A 187 24.15 9.73 24.31
CA ASN A 187 25.06 8.95 25.13
C ASN A 187 24.24 7.79 25.71
N GLN A 188 24.72 6.57 25.47
CA GLN A 188 24.16 5.34 26.02
C GLN A 188 24.35 5.31 27.52
#